data_3ed1202097508c5be821c6c1c9e0e0e6
#
_entry.id   3ed1202097508c5be821c6c1c9e0e0e6
#
_cell.length_a   1.000
_cell.length_b   1.000
_cell.length_c   1.000
_cell.angle_alpha   90.00
_cell.angle_beta   90.00
_cell.angle_gamma   90.00
#
_symmetry.space_group_name_H-M   'P 1'
#
loop_
_entity.id
_entity.type
_entity.pdbx_description
1 polymer ?
#
loop_
_entity_poly.entity_id
_entity_poly.type
_entity_poly.pdbx_seq_one_letter_code
_entity_poly.pdbx_strand_id
1 'polypeptide(L)'
;RFGPKKILIFGLICLVVTQLLYFIPGSVWFLMMVRLLNGLATAVATTATGTIAAYITPPTRKSEGISLFSLSLVLGTAIGPFFGMLLMNSFSINILFTICVILGVISGLLSLLIKINFTTVKENTITHKRFNLAHFVAKEAIPVAFVMLLIGVTYAAILTYLQAFAVERNLVTSASYFFIFYAIASLITRPIAGRLMDDKNENVVVYPAFIFLVLSFVLLMLSFNGWVLL
;
A
#
# COMPACT_ATOMS: atom_id res chain seq x y z
N ARG A 1 14.51 18.30 -8.31
CA ARG A 1 15.89 18.16 -8.85
C ARG A 1 16.24 16.72 -9.20
N PHE A 2 15.75 15.75 -8.47
CA PHE A 2 15.81 14.35 -8.86
C PHE A 2 14.44 13.98 -9.46
N GLY A 3 14.38 13.57 -10.73
CA GLY A 3 13.12 13.17 -11.35
C GLY A 3 12.53 11.96 -10.60
N PRO A 4 11.19 11.79 -10.55
CA PRO A 4 10.53 10.72 -9.77
C PRO A 4 11.02 9.31 -10.15
N LYS A 5 11.48 9.10 -11.39
CA LYS A 5 12.12 7.84 -11.81
C LYS A 5 13.39 7.53 -11.00
N LYS A 6 14.25 8.52 -10.75
CA LYS A 6 15.49 8.30 -9.97
C LYS A 6 15.17 7.97 -8.51
N ILE A 7 14.15 8.63 -7.95
CA ILE A 7 13.67 8.38 -6.59
C ILE A 7 13.09 6.95 -6.49
N LEU A 8 12.34 6.52 -7.51
CA LEU A 8 11.80 5.17 -7.59
C LEU A 8 12.92 4.13 -7.59
N ILE A 9 13.92 4.28 -8.46
CA ILE A 9 15.06 3.35 -8.56
C ILE A 9 15.81 3.29 -7.23
N PHE A 10 16.08 4.44 -6.61
CA PHE A 10 16.70 4.51 -5.28
C PHE A 10 15.87 3.78 -4.22
N GLY A 11 14.56 4.02 -4.15
CA GLY A 11 13.66 3.33 -3.22
C GLY A 11 13.65 1.81 -3.41
N LEU A 12 13.63 1.34 -4.66
CA LEU A 12 13.67 -0.09 -4.98
C LEU A 12 15.02 -0.74 -4.63
N ILE A 13 16.14 -0.05 -4.84
CA ILE A 13 17.47 -0.53 -4.41
C ILE A 13 17.50 -0.66 -2.88
N CYS A 14 17.07 0.37 -2.14
CA CYS A 14 16.98 0.31 -0.69
C CYS A 14 16.06 -0.82 -0.21
N LEU A 15 14.94 -1.06 -0.92
CA LEU A 15 14.02 -2.14 -0.60
C LEU A 15 14.68 -3.52 -0.76
N VAL A 16 15.40 -3.77 -1.85
CA VAL A 16 16.11 -5.04 -2.06
C VAL A 16 17.21 -5.22 -1.00
N VAL A 17 17.98 -4.17 -0.71
CA VAL A 17 19.02 -4.22 0.32
C VAL A 17 18.43 -4.56 1.70
N THR A 18 17.33 -3.91 2.07
CA THR A 18 16.66 -4.20 3.36
C THR A 18 16.04 -5.59 3.39
N GLN A 19 15.56 -6.13 2.28
CA GLN A 19 15.10 -7.51 2.18
C GLN A 19 16.23 -8.52 2.37
N LEU A 20 17.44 -8.23 1.87
CA LEU A 20 18.61 -9.08 2.10
C LEU A 20 19.04 -9.13 3.57
N LEU A 21 18.80 -8.06 4.34
CA LEU A 21 19.11 -8.04 5.77
C LEU A 21 18.28 -9.05 6.59
N TYR A 22 17.13 -9.51 6.08
CA TYR A 22 16.34 -10.54 6.78
C TYR A 22 17.00 -11.92 6.80
N PHE A 23 18.01 -12.17 5.96
CA PHE A 23 18.78 -13.42 5.98
C PHE A 23 19.82 -13.46 7.10
N ILE A 24 20.13 -12.30 7.71
CA ILE A 24 21.09 -12.23 8.79
C ILE A 24 20.37 -12.59 10.10
N PRO A 25 20.77 -13.68 10.79
CA PRO A 25 20.20 -14.00 12.08
C PRO A 25 20.57 -12.91 13.08
N GLY A 26 19.57 -12.31 13.70
CA GLY A 26 19.77 -11.19 14.62
C GLY A 26 18.80 -11.19 15.78
N SER A 27 19.02 -10.29 16.72
CA SER A 27 18.12 -10.06 17.85
C SER A 27 16.79 -9.46 17.37
N VAL A 28 15.76 -9.52 18.22
CA VAL A 28 14.45 -8.91 17.95
C VAL A 28 14.61 -7.40 17.61
N TRP A 29 15.50 -6.70 18.29
CA TRP A 29 15.80 -5.30 18.04
C TRP A 29 16.38 -5.07 16.64
N PHE A 30 17.27 -5.95 16.19
CA PHE A 30 17.79 -5.91 14.82
C PHE A 30 16.68 -6.08 13.79
N LEU A 31 15.79 -7.06 13.98
CA LEU A 31 14.65 -7.27 13.09
C LEU A 31 13.69 -6.07 13.07
N MET A 32 13.46 -5.43 14.21
CA MET A 32 12.65 -4.20 14.27
C MET A 32 13.28 -3.06 13.46
N MET A 33 14.60 -2.88 13.54
CA MET A 33 15.33 -1.90 12.74
C MET A 33 15.26 -2.20 11.25
N VAL A 34 15.47 -3.46 10.86
CA VAL A 34 15.33 -3.90 9.46
C VAL A 34 13.92 -3.63 8.94
N ARG A 35 12.89 -3.91 9.76
CA ARG A 35 11.49 -3.65 9.42
C ARG A 35 11.20 -2.16 9.22
N LEU A 36 11.75 -1.31 10.08
CA LEU A 36 11.63 0.14 9.95
C LEU A 36 12.27 0.63 8.63
N LEU A 37 13.49 0.19 8.35
CA LEU A 37 14.21 0.56 7.12
C LEU A 37 13.48 0.06 5.87
N ASN A 38 12.95 -1.17 5.91
CA ASN A 38 12.15 -1.73 4.83
C ASN A 38 10.86 -0.92 4.60
N GLY A 39 10.18 -0.52 5.68
CA GLY A 39 9.02 0.37 5.61
C GLY A 39 9.34 1.73 4.98
N LEU A 40 10.45 2.34 5.34
CA LEU A 40 10.91 3.61 4.74
C LEU A 40 11.23 3.44 3.24
N ALA A 41 11.93 2.36 2.86
CA ALA A 41 12.23 2.06 1.46
C ALA A 41 10.94 1.85 0.64
N THR A 42 9.98 1.10 1.19
CA THR A 42 8.67 0.88 0.59
C THR A 42 7.90 2.20 0.42
N ALA A 43 7.91 3.06 1.44
CA ALA A 43 7.23 4.36 1.38
C ALA A 43 7.81 5.25 0.27
N VAL A 44 9.14 5.29 0.12
CA VAL A 44 9.80 6.04 -0.97
C VAL A 44 9.40 5.46 -2.34
N ALA A 45 9.44 4.14 -2.51
CA ALA A 45 9.09 3.50 -3.77
C ALA A 45 7.60 3.70 -4.14
N THR A 46 6.67 3.52 -3.18
CA THR A 46 5.23 3.68 -3.41
C THR A 46 4.85 5.14 -3.67
N THR A 47 5.47 6.09 -2.99
CA THR A 47 5.25 7.52 -3.26
C THR A 47 5.74 7.90 -4.65
N ALA A 48 6.91 7.39 -5.07
CA ALA A 48 7.46 7.67 -6.39
C ALA A 48 6.58 7.03 -7.50
N THR A 49 6.13 5.79 -7.34
CA THR A 49 5.22 5.14 -8.30
C THR A 49 3.87 5.83 -8.37
N GLY A 50 3.29 6.25 -7.24
CA GLY A 50 2.05 7.02 -7.19
C GLY A 50 2.18 8.36 -7.92
N THR A 51 3.30 9.06 -7.72
CA THR A 51 3.61 10.32 -8.43
C THR A 51 3.70 10.09 -9.94
N ILE A 52 4.37 9.03 -10.37
CA ILE A 52 4.47 8.65 -11.79
C ILE A 52 3.08 8.33 -12.34
N ALA A 53 2.28 7.53 -11.64
CA ALA A 53 0.93 7.17 -12.05
C ALA A 53 0.03 8.42 -12.21
N ALA A 54 0.08 9.33 -11.24
CA ALA A 54 -0.67 10.59 -11.30
C ALA A 54 -0.22 11.50 -12.45
N TYR A 55 1.07 11.46 -12.83
CA TYR A 55 1.62 12.25 -13.91
C TYR A 55 1.19 11.74 -15.30
N ILE A 56 1.17 10.41 -15.49
CA ILE A 56 0.81 9.81 -16.79
C ILE A 56 -0.70 9.76 -17.03
N THR A 57 -1.50 9.92 -15.99
CA THR A 57 -2.96 9.87 -16.09
C THR A 57 -3.51 11.20 -16.62
N PRO A 58 -4.38 11.17 -17.65
CA PRO A 58 -5.00 12.38 -18.18
C PRO A 58 -5.82 13.13 -17.13
N PRO A 59 -5.84 14.47 -17.13
CA PRO A 59 -6.57 15.27 -16.15
C PRO A 59 -8.07 14.94 -16.08
N THR A 60 -8.67 14.56 -17.20
CA THR A 60 -10.11 14.22 -17.33
C THR A 60 -10.50 12.89 -16.68
N ARG A 61 -9.54 12.00 -16.39
CA ARG A 61 -9.75 10.67 -15.77
C ARG A 61 -8.77 10.41 -14.63
N LYS A 62 -8.41 11.46 -13.90
CA LYS A 62 -7.34 11.38 -12.91
C LYS A 62 -7.69 10.44 -11.76
N SER A 63 -8.92 10.49 -11.26
CA SER A 63 -9.37 9.63 -10.16
C SER A 63 -9.51 8.19 -10.60
N GLU A 64 -10.02 7.94 -11.82
CA GLU A 64 -10.08 6.59 -12.39
C GLU A 64 -8.68 5.96 -12.52
N GLY A 65 -7.72 6.71 -13.08
CA GLY A 65 -6.35 6.21 -13.25
C GLY A 65 -5.62 5.96 -11.93
N ILE A 66 -5.77 6.84 -10.94
CA ILE A 66 -5.20 6.64 -9.60
C ILE A 66 -5.89 5.46 -8.90
N SER A 67 -7.19 5.28 -9.09
CA SER A 67 -7.94 4.15 -8.55
C SER A 67 -7.46 2.81 -9.12
N LEU A 68 -7.24 2.74 -10.43
CA LEU A 68 -6.67 1.55 -11.10
C LEU A 68 -5.23 1.26 -10.62
N PHE A 69 -4.41 2.29 -10.46
CA PHE A 69 -3.08 2.12 -9.88
C PHE A 69 -3.15 1.59 -8.44
N SER A 70 -4.05 2.15 -7.63
CA SER A 70 -4.24 1.70 -6.25
C SER A 70 -4.75 0.26 -6.16
N LEU A 71 -5.43 -0.25 -7.21
CA LEU A 71 -5.86 -1.65 -7.28
C LEU A 71 -4.68 -2.61 -7.21
N SER A 72 -3.54 -2.29 -7.82
CA SER A 72 -2.33 -3.12 -7.75
C SER A 72 -1.80 -3.27 -6.32
N LEU A 73 -1.89 -2.21 -5.50
CA LEU A 73 -1.50 -2.24 -4.10
C LEU A 73 -2.43 -3.14 -3.28
N VAL A 74 -3.73 -3.06 -3.54
CA VAL A 74 -4.72 -3.89 -2.84
C VAL A 74 -4.58 -5.36 -3.22
N LEU A 75 -4.39 -5.66 -4.50
CA LEU A 75 -4.13 -7.02 -4.95
C LEU A 75 -2.87 -7.58 -4.29
N GLY A 76 -1.81 -6.78 -4.19
CA GLY A 76 -0.59 -7.16 -3.47
C GLY A 76 -0.83 -7.47 -2.00
N THR A 77 -1.63 -6.65 -1.30
CA THR A 77 -1.95 -6.86 0.13
C THR A 77 -2.91 -8.03 0.37
N ALA A 78 -3.72 -8.41 -0.59
CA ALA A 78 -4.61 -9.57 -0.50
C ALA A 78 -3.88 -10.87 -0.88
N ILE A 79 -3.14 -10.85 -1.99
CA ILE A 79 -2.44 -12.02 -2.54
C ILE A 79 -1.19 -12.36 -1.70
N GLY A 80 -0.49 -11.33 -1.18
CA GLY A 80 0.74 -11.49 -0.40
C GLY A 80 0.59 -12.42 0.81
N PRO A 81 -0.33 -12.17 1.76
CA PRO A 81 -0.53 -13.04 2.90
C PRO A 81 -0.99 -14.45 2.51
N PHE A 82 -1.84 -14.59 1.50
CA PHE A 82 -2.29 -15.88 1.01
C PHE A 82 -1.12 -16.76 0.55
N PHE A 83 -0.29 -16.25 -0.38
CA PHE A 83 0.91 -16.98 -0.82
C PHE A 83 1.94 -17.13 0.28
N GLY A 84 2.10 -16.11 1.14
CA GLY A 84 3.00 -16.16 2.29
C GLY A 84 2.68 -17.33 3.23
N MET A 85 1.41 -17.49 3.60
CA MET A 85 0.95 -18.59 4.46
C MET A 85 1.12 -19.96 3.78
N LEU A 86 0.79 -20.05 2.50
CA LEU A 86 0.92 -21.29 1.73
C LEU A 86 2.38 -21.74 1.63
N LEU A 87 3.29 -20.79 1.36
CA LEU A 87 4.72 -21.05 1.32
C LEU A 87 5.30 -21.43 2.69
N MET A 88 4.89 -20.77 3.75
CA MET A 88 5.36 -21.07 5.12
C MET A 88 4.90 -22.44 5.61
N ASN A 89 3.75 -22.93 5.16
CA ASN A 89 3.29 -24.28 5.51
C ASN A 89 4.06 -25.39 4.80
N SER A 90 4.61 -25.11 3.61
CA SER A 90 5.26 -26.12 2.76
C SER A 90 6.79 -25.98 2.71
N PHE A 91 7.31 -24.79 3.00
CA PHE A 91 8.73 -24.45 2.81
C PHE A 91 9.28 -23.65 4.00
N SER A 92 10.61 -23.52 4.04
CA SER A 92 11.28 -22.69 5.05
C SER A 92 11.07 -21.21 4.82
N ILE A 93 11.14 -20.42 5.89
CA ILE A 93 11.02 -18.95 5.85
C ILE A 93 12.06 -18.29 4.92
N ASN A 94 13.22 -18.92 4.74
CA ASN A 94 14.26 -18.42 3.84
C ASN A 94 13.82 -18.43 2.37
N ILE A 95 13.00 -19.41 1.95
CA ILE A 95 12.45 -19.45 0.59
C ILE A 95 11.49 -18.29 0.37
N LEU A 96 10.67 -17.96 1.37
CA LEU A 96 9.77 -16.81 1.31
C LEU A 96 10.56 -15.50 1.09
N PHE A 97 11.61 -15.26 1.88
CA PHE A 97 12.46 -14.08 1.72
C PHE A 97 13.19 -14.07 0.37
N THR A 98 13.65 -15.23 -0.10
CA THR A 98 14.28 -15.34 -1.43
C THR A 98 13.31 -14.91 -2.54
N ILE A 99 12.06 -15.35 -2.49
CA ILE A 99 11.03 -14.94 -3.44
C ILE A 99 10.80 -13.42 -3.37
N CYS A 100 10.73 -12.84 -2.17
CA CYS A 100 10.59 -11.40 -1.99
C CYS A 100 11.75 -10.62 -2.62
N VAL A 101 12.99 -11.08 -2.44
CA VAL A 101 14.18 -10.46 -3.05
C VAL A 101 14.10 -10.54 -4.58
N ILE A 102 13.77 -11.71 -5.13
CA ILE A 102 13.63 -11.90 -6.59
C ILE A 102 12.58 -10.94 -7.15
N LEU A 103 11.40 -10.84 -6.53
CA LEU A 103 10.34 -9.92 -6.93
C LEU A 103 10.80 -8.45 -6.83
N GLY A 104 11.56 -8.10 -5.79
CA GLY A 104 12.15 -6.78 -5.63
C GLY A 104 13.13 -6.44 -6.75
N VAL A 105 14.01 -7.38 -7.12
CA VAL A 105 14.95 -7.22 -8.25
C VAL A 105 14.20 -7.09 -9.57
N ILE A 106 13.21 -7.93 -9.84
CA ILE A 106 12.38 -7.85 -11.04
C ILE A 106 11.69 -6.48 -11.12
N SER A 107 11.13 -5.98 -10.02
CA SER A 107 10.52 -4.64 -9.95
C SER A 107 11.54 -3.54 -10.25
N GLY A 108 12.78 -3.68 -9.73
CA GLY A 108 13.90 -2.79 -10.05
C GLY A 108 14.23 -2.77 -11.54
N LEU A 109 14.36 -3.94 -12.16
CA LEU A 109 14.63 -4.06 -13.60
C LEU A 109 13.50 -3.48 -14.45
N LEU A 110 12.25 -3.77 -14.11
CA LEU A 110 11.08 -3.22 -14.80
C LEU A 110 11.04 -1.68 -14.69
N SER A 111 11.45 -1.12 -13.55
CA SER A 111 11.49 0.34 -13.36
C SER A 111 12.48 1.04 -14.32
N LEU A 112 13.53 0.34 -14.77
CA LEU A 112 14.48 0.87 -15.77
C LEU A 112 13.82 1.03 -17.14
N LEU A 113 12.88 0.15 -17.50
CA LEU A 113 12.15 0.18 -18.77
C LEU A 113 11.16 1.34 -18.87
N ILE A 114 10.80 1.97 -17.76
CA ILE A 114 9.89 3.11 -17.74
C ILE A 114 10.55 4.30 -18.45
N LYS A 115 10.11 4.60 -19.66
CA LYS A 115 10.54 5.76 -20.45
C LYS A 115 9.53 6.88 -20.32
N ILE A 116 9.66 7.72 -19.30
CA ILE A 116 8.83 8.91 -19.13
C ILE A 116 9.72 10.14 -19.27
N ASN A 117 9.47 10.94 -20.31
CA ASN A 117 10.04 12.26 -20.43
C ASN A 117 9.24 13.19 -19.53
N PHE A 118 9.69 13.36 -18.29
CA PHE A 118 9.19 14.44 -17.48
C PHE A 118 9.66 15.75 -18.13
N THR A 119 8.77 16.41 -18.85
CA THR A 119 8.99 17.81 -19.18
C THR A 119 9.13 18.53 -17.84
N THR A 120 10.35 18.89 -17.50
CA THR A 120 10.59 19.80 -16.39
C THR A 120 9.78 21.04 -16.72
N VAL A 121 8.63 21.22 -16.08
CA VAL A 121 7.98 22.51 -16.01
C VAL A 121 9.10 23.44 -15.54
N LYS A 122 9.53 24.37 -16.40
CA LYS A 122 10.47 25.40 -16.01
C LYS A 122 9.82 26.11 -14.83
N GLU A 123 10.18 25.68 -13.63
CA GLU A 123 9.92 26.44 -12.43
C GLU A 123 10.63 27.78 -12.65
N ASN A 124 9.81 28.81 -12.89
CA ASN A 124 10.27 30.17 -12.80
C ASN A 124 11.08 30.28 -11.51
N THR A 125 12.35 30.53 -11.68
CA THR A 125 13.40 30.85 -10.73
C THR A 125 12.89 31.03 -9.29
N ILE A 126 12.77 29.92 -8.55
CA ILE A 126 12.66 30.02 -7.11
C ILE A 126 14.07 30.25 -6.60
N THR A 127 14.37 31.53 -6.33
CA THR A 127 15.51 31.97 -5.54
C THR A 127 15.77 31.01 -4.37
N HIS A 128 17.03 30.67 -4.18
CA HIS A 128 17.54 29.87 -3.07
C HIS A 128 16.99 30.37 -1.72
N LYS A 129 15.80 29.94 -1.34
CA LYS A 129 15.30 30.13 0.02
C LYS A 129 15.78 28.97 0.89
N ARG A 130 16.37 29.33 2.04
CA ARG A 130 16.82 28.46 3.13
C ARG A 130 15.88 27.26 3.30
N PHE A 131 16.45 26.13 3.64
CA PHE A 131 15.79 24.89 4.03
C PHE A 131 14.70 25.21 5.07
N ASN A 132 13.47 25.35 4.64
CA ASN A 132 12.35 25.72 5.51
C ASN A 132 11.39 24.53 5.51
N LEU A 133 11.30 23.83 6.66
CA LEU A 133 10.40 22.68 6.81
C LEU A 133 8.95 23.00 6.39
N ALA A 134 8.54 24.26 6.48
CA ALA A 134 7.22 24.71 6.04
C ALA A 134 6.95 24.48 4.53
N HIS A 135 7.99 24.31 3.70
CA HIS A 135 7.81 24.00 2.26
C HIS A 135 7.60 22.50 1.98
N PHE A 136 7.85 21.64 2.96
CA PHE A 136 7.64 20.19 2.82
C PHE A 136 6.24 19.75 3.26
N VAL A 137 5.52 20.59 3.99
CA VAL A 137 4.20 20.27 4.52
C VAL A 137 3.19 21.26 3.95
N ALA A 138 2.35 20.80 3.03
CA ALA A 138 1.18 21.56 2.59
C ALA A 138 0.17 21.59 3.75
N LYS A 139 -0.07 22.77 4.33
CA LYS A 139 -0.97 22.92 5.47
C LYS A 139 -2.39 22.43 5.16
N GLU A 140 -2.81 22.59 3.93
CA GLU A 140 -4.11 22.13 3.42
C GLU A 140 -4.23 20.60 3.39
N ALA A 141 -3.11 19.88 3.31
CA ALA A 141 -3.08 18.41 3.30
C ALA A 141 -3.10 17.78 4.70
N ILE A 142 -2.82 18.54 5.77
CA ILE A 142 -2.73 18.01 7.14
C ILE A 142 -4.03 17.36 7.60
N PRO A 143 -5.23 17.97 7.44
CA PRO A 143 -6.48 17.36 7.88
C PRO A 143 -6.75 16.03 7.17
N VAL A 144 -6.51 16.00 5.84
CA VAL A 144 -6.70 14.79 5.02
C VAL A 144 -5.69 13.71 5.43
N ALA A 145 -4.43 14.08 5.67
CA ALA A 145 -3.41 13.15 6.13
C ALA A 145 -3.75 12.56 7.50
N PHE A 146 -4.33 13.35 8.42
CA PHE A 146 -4.76 12.88 9.72
C PHE A 146 -5.93 11.88 9.63
N VAL A 147 -6.92 12.16 8.78
CA VAL A 147 -8.02 11.22 8.50
C VAL A 147 -7.48 9.93 7.92
N MET A 148 -6.57 10.00 6.94
CA MET A 148 -5.95 8.83 6.33
C MET A 148 -5.09 8.03 7.32
N LEU A 149 -4.45 8.70 8.29
CA LEU A 149 -3.72 8.03 9.37
C LEU A 149 -4.68 7.22 10.25
N LEU A 150 -5.81 7.78 10.65
CA LEU A 150 -6.81 7.07 11.45
C LEU A 150 -7.37 5.85 10.71
N ILE A 151 -7.73 6.01 9.43
CA ILE A 151 -8.19 4.91 8.58
C ILE A 151 -7.09 3.84 8.46
N GLY A 152 -5.83 4.27 8.24
CA GLY A 152 -4.68 3.38 8.11
C GLY A 152 -4.41 2.56 9.38
N VAL A 153 -4.50 3.16 10.55
CA VAL A 153 -4.36 2.45 11.85
C VAL A 153 -5.48 1.42 12.01
N THR A 154 -6.72 1.81 11.71
CA THR A 154 -7.89 0.95 11.77
C THR A 154 -7.75 -0.25 10.83
N TYR A 155 -7.35 -0.01 9.60
CA TYR A 155 -7.11 -1.04 8.60
C TYR A 155 -5.95 -1.98 8.98
N ALA A 156 -4.85 -1.42 9.48
CA ALA A 156 -3.71 -2.21 9.94
C ALA A 156 -4.06 -3.13 11.11
N ALA A 157 -4.94 -2.67 12.01
CA ALA A 157 -5.43 -3.48 13.12
C ALA A 157 -6.19 -4.73 12.61
N ILE A 158 -7.08 -4.57 11.62
CA ILE A 158 -7.79 -5.70 11.01
C ILE A 158 -6.78 -6.68 10.40
N LEU A 159 -5.87 -6.22 9.55
CA LEU A 159 -4.91 -7.09 8.87
C LEU A 159 -3.98 -7.84 9.84
N THR A 160 -3.60 -7.18 10.95
CA THR A 160 -2.65 -7.77 11.91
C THR A 160 -3.33 -8.77 12.85
N TYR A 161 -4.51 -8.43 13.34
CA TYR A 161 -5.18 -9.20 14.39
C TYR A 161 -6.21 -10.19 13.87
N LEU A 162 -6.62 -10.11 12.60
CA LEU A 162 -7.62 -11.02 12.03
C LEU A 162 -7.22 -12.49 12.19
N GLN A 163 -5.95 -12.81 11.97
CA GLN A 163 -5.46 -14.20 12.10
C GLN A 163 -5.49 -14.67 13.56
N ALA A 164 -5.03 -13.84 14.50
CA ALA A 164 -5.07 -14.18 15.93
C ALA A 164 -6.52 -14.37 16.41
N PHE A 165 -7.41 -13.48 16.02
CA PHE A 165 -8.84 -13.56 16.29
C PHE A 165 -9.48 -14.84 15.71
N ALA A 166 -9.11 -15.19 14.48
CA ALA A 166 -9.62 -16.39 13.82
C ALA A 166 -9.15 -17.68 14.51
N VAL A 167 -7.92 -17.73 15.01
CA VAL A 167 -7.40 -18.87 15.81
C VAL A 167 -8.18 -18.99 17.11
N GLU A 168 -8.38 -17.90 17.84
CA GLU A 168 -9.11 -17.88 19.11
C GLU A 168 -10.57 -18.36 18.96
N ARG A 169 -11.20 -18.03 17.82
CA ARG A 169 -12.59 -18.38 17.52
C ARG A 169 -12.76 -19.68 16.72
N ASN A 170 -11.67 -20.40 16.41
CA ASN A 170 -11.67 -21.58 15.53
C ASN A 170 -12.22 -21.30 14.11
N LEU A 171 -11.99 -20.10 13.59
CA LEU A 171 -12.47 -19.62 12.28
C LEU A 171 -11.34 -19.44 11.25
N VAL A 172 -10.23 -20.20 11.39
CA VAL A 172 -9.02 -20.04 10.56
C VAL A 172 -9.32 -20.20 9.06
N THR A 173 -10.16 -21.16 8.70
CA THR A 173 -10.56 -21.40 7.31
C THR A 173 -11.32 -20.21 6.73
N SER A 174 -12.27 -19.65 7.49
CA SER A 174 -13.02 -18.45 7.07
C SER A 174 -12.12 -17.24 6.93
N ALA A 175 -11.17 -17.04 7.85
CA ALA A 175 -10.21 -15.94 7.76
C ALA A 175 -9.31 -16.03 6.51
N SER A 176 -8.99 -17.23 6.05
CA SER A 176 -8.25 -17.42 4.80
C SER A 176 -9.06 -16.95 3.59
N TYR A 177 -10.34 -17.24 3.56
CA TYR A 177 -11.24 -16.77 2.50
C TYR A 177 -11.51 -15.26 2.54
N PHE A 178 -11.44 -14.64 3.71
CA PHE A 178 -11.60 -13.18 3.85
C PHE A 178 -10.74 -12.39 2.87
N PHE A 179 -9.47 -12.75 2.72
CA PHE A 179 -8.56 -12.04 1.80
C PHE A 179 -8.98 -12.19 0.33
N ILE A 180 -9.58 -13.32 -0.05
CA ILE A 180 -10.10 -13.55 -1.39
C ILE A 180 -11.32 -12.66 -1.64
N PHE A 181 -12.29 -12.66 -0.72
CA PHE A 181 -13.47 -11.79 -0.82
C PHE A 181 -13.10 -10.30 -0.81
N TYR A 182 -12.14 -9.91 0.04
CA TYR A 182 -11.60 -8.57 0.06
C TYR A 182 -10.97 -8.18 -1.30
N ALA A 183 -10.18 -9.08 -1.92
CA ALA A 183 -9.59 -8.83 -3.23
C ALA A 183 -10.66 -8.65 -4.32
N ILE A 184 -11.68 -9.54 -4.36
CA ILE A 184 -12.78 -9.48 -5.32
C ILE A 184 -13.60 -8.19 -5.12
N ALA A 185 -13.99 -7.88 -3.90
CA ALA A 185 -14.71 -6.65 -3.59
C ALA A 185 -13.92 -5.40 -4.01
N SER A 186 -12.61 -5.38 -3.73
CA SER A 186 -11.74 -4.26 -4.12
C SER A 186 -11.57 -4.14 -5.64
N LEU A 187 -11.49 -5.28 -6.35
CA LEU A 187 -11.40 -5.31 -7.81
C LEU A 187 -12.63 -4.66 -8.46
N ILE A 188 -13.79 -4.90 -7.89
CA ILE A 188 -15.08 -4.37 -8.41
C ILE A 188 -15.28 -2.92 -7.99
N THR A 189 -15.08 -2.61 -6.72
CA THR A 189 -15.44 -1.29 -6.14
C THR A 189 -14.49 -0.18 -6.56
N ARG A 190 -13.17 -0.44 -6.70
CA ARG A 190 -12.19 0.61 -7.01
C ARG A 190 -12.40 1.31 -8.36
N PRO A 191 -12.59 0.61 -9.50
CA PRO A 191 -12.87 1.28 -10.76
C PRO A 191 -14.18 2.07 -10.73
N ILE A 192 -15.20 1.53 -10.06
CA ILE A 192 -16.51 2.18 -9.90
C ILE A 192 -16.37 3.45 -9.07
N ALA A 193 -15.70 3.38 -7.94
CA ALA A 193 -15.45 4.51 -7.06
C ALA A 193 -14.63 5.61 -7.78
N GLY A 194 -13.59 5.21 -8.54
CA GLY A 194 -12.76 6.16 -9.29
C GLY A 194 -13.57 6.94 -10.32
N ARG A 195 -14.42 6.27 -11.12
CA ARG A 195 -15.32 6.94 -12.08
C ARG A 195 -16.34 7.82 -11.38
N LEU A 196 -16.93 7.33 -10.30
CA LEU A 196 -17.93 8.09 -9.55
C LEU A 196 -17.34 9.37 -8.94
N MET A 197 -16.05 9.36 -8.56
CA MET A 197 -15.35 10.55 -8.07
C MET A 197 -15.01 11.53 -9.20
N ASP A 198 -14.74 11.05 -10.43
CA ASP A 198 -14.50 11.91 -11.59
C ASP A 198 -15.80 12.55 -12.09
N ASP A 199 -16.94 11.84 -12.04
CA ASP A 199 -18.24 12.29 -12.53
C ASP A 199 -19.01 13.14 -11.49
N LYS A 200 -18.78 12.88 -10.19
CA LYS A 200 -19.48 13.52 -9.08
C LYS A 200 -18.47 14.05 -8.07
N ASN A 201 -18.94 14.52 -6.92
CA ASN A 201 -18.07 14.95 -5.82
C ASN A 201 -17.48 13.76 -5.07
N GLU A 202 -16.26 13.91 -4.52
CA GLU A 202 -15.56 12.90 -3.73
C GLU A 202 -16.41 12.41 -2.54
N ASN A 203 -17.25 13.28 -1.98
CA ASN A 203 -18.11 12.97 -0.84
C ASN A 203 -19.08 11.80 -1.09
N VAL A 204 -19.49 11.58 -2.35
CA VAL A 204 -20.39 10.47 -2.74
C VAL A 204 -19.74 9.10 -2.50
N VAL A 205 -18.42 9.02 -2.51
CA VAL A 205 -17.66 7.80 -2.23
C VAL A 205 -17.19 7.76 -0.78
N VAL A 206 -16.75 8.89 -0.23
CA VAL A 206 -16.16 8.96 1.10
C VAL A 206 -17.19 8.65 2.20
N TYR A 207 -18.40 9.22 2.15
CA TYR A 207 -19.41 8.95 3.20
C TYR A 207 -19.86 7.48 3.26
N PRO A 208 -20.22 6.81 2.16
CA PRO A 208 -20.52 5.38 2.20
C PRO A 208 -19.34 4.55 2.70
N ALA A 209 -18.09 4.89 2.30
CA ALA A 209 -16.92 4.17 2.76
C ALA A 209 -16.76 4.22 4.29
N PHE A 210 -17.02 5.37 4.94
CA PHE A 210 -17.02 5.46 6.40
C PHE A 210 -18.13 4.63 7.03
N ILE A 211 -19.33 4.62 6.46
CA ILE A 211 -20.45 3.81 6.96
C ILE A 211 -20.09 2.33 6.90
N PHE A 212 -19.55 1.86 5.76
CA PHE A 212 -19.11 0.47 5.61
C PHE A 212 -17.95 0.11 6.55
N LEU A 213 -17.03 1.05 6.81
CA LEU A 213 -15.95 0.84 7.77
C LEU A 213 -16.51 0.60 9.18
N VAL A 214 -17.41 1.44 9.65
CA VAL A 214 -18.05 1.27 10.97
C VAL A 214 -18.83 -0.04 11.02
N LEU A 215 -19.61 -0.32 9.97
CA LEU A 215 -20.41 -1.56 9.88
C LEU A 215 -19.53 -2.80 9.93
N SER A 216 -18.35 -2.79 9.25
CA SER A 216 -17.42 -3.92 9.28
C SER A 216 -16.90 -4.22 10.68
N PHE A 217 -16.62 -3.19 11.50
CA PHE A 217 -16.23 -3.39 12.90
C PHE A 217 -17.36 -3.95 13.76
N VAL A 218 -18.58 -3.45 13.58
CA VAL A 218 -19.75 -3.99 14.29
C VAL A 218 -19.97 -5.46 13.93
N LEU A 219 -19.87 -5.81 12.66
CA LEU A 219 -19.98 -7.21 12.21
C LEU A 219 -18.85 -8.09 12.77
N LEU A 220 -17.59 -7.59 12.81
CA LEU A 220 -16.48 -8.30 13.44
C LEU A 220 -16.75 -8.55 14.93
N MET A 221 -17.28 -7.60 15.67
CA MET A 221 -17.65 -7.79 17.08
C MET A 221 -18.74 -8.86 17.26
N LEU A 222 -19.67 -8.95 16.31
CA LEU A 222 -20.79 -9.91 16.31
C LEU A 222 -20.45 -11.23 15.63
N SER A 223 -19.22 -11.41 15.15
CA SER A 223 -18.82 -12.61 14.41
C SER A 223 -18.60 -13.81 15.33
N PHE A 224 -19.69 -14.52 15.62
CA PHE A 224 -19.68 -15.83 16.28
C PHE A 224 -19.58 -16.99 15.27
N ASN A 225 -19.91 -16.74 14.00
CA ASN A 225 -19.92 -17.72 12.92
C ASN A 225 -19.03 -17.29 11.77
N GLY A 226 -18.39 -18.26 11.07
CA GLY A 226 -17.50 -18.00 9.96
C GLY A 226 -18.12 -17.23 8.78
N TRP A 227 -19.43 -17.33 8.58
CA TRP A 227 -20.17 -16.58 7.55
C TRP A 227 -20.26 -15.07 7.82
N VAL A 228 -20.24 -14.67 9.07
CA VAL A 228 -20.27 -13.24 9.45
C VAL A 228 -18.90 -12.60 9.31
N LEU A 229 -17.85 -13.41 9.26
CA LEU A 229 -16.49 -12.94 9.09
C LEU A 229 -16.17 -12.68 7.59
N LEU A 230 -16.88 -13.32 6.67
CA LEU A 230 -16.73 -13.16 5.21
C LEU A 230 -17.53 -11.98 4.65
#